data_665acdbc21bd709f7d1ae18ed5fa84e0
#
_entry.id   665acdbc21bd709f7d1ae18ed5fa84e0
#
_cell.length_a   1.000
_cell.length_b   1.000
_cell.length_c   1.000
_cell.angle_alpha   90.00
_cell.angle_beta   90.00
_cell.angle_gamma   90.00
#
_symmetry.space_group_name_H-M   'P 1'
#
loop_
_entity.id
_entity.type
_entity.pdbx_description
1 polymer ?
#
loop_
_entity_poly.entity_id
_entity_poly.type
_entity_poly.pdbx_seq_one_letter_code
_entity_poly.pdbx_strand_id
1 'polypeptide(L)'
;AHAVAEDIPILTIKGGFLGSAEVVAAVAAFASDYASVPLIAYMPDLSWWSEQEIDDYLDAFRELLLPQTAVLVGNNATLRHWLLPESTTDRHARAADLARAAAEYGVSYVVVTGVPMAGDQLGNVLASPQAELHSQSFERIDAGFLGAGDILSAALAALLATGSDLTEAVGEALLYLDQALDHGFRPGMGRAVADRLFWASAEADDDGADDAASPDPLIDIPHPFNETKH
;
A
#
# COMPACT_ATOMS: atom_id res chain seq x y z
N ALA A 1 14.79 -11.48 12.95
CA ALA A 1 14.19 -12.11 11.77
C ALA A 1 14.76 -13.52 11.56
N HIS A 2 16.10 -13.69 11.45
CA HIS A 2 16.73 -15.01 11.17
C HIS A 2 16.29 -16.13 12.13
N ALA A 3 16.28 -15.90 13.44
CA ALA A 3 15.87 -16.92 14.42
C ALA A 3 14.42 -17.43 14.21
N VAL A 4 13.53 -16.58 13.70
CA VAL A 4 12.15 -17.00 13.36
C VAL A 4 12.13 -17.78 12.04
N ALA A 5 12.95 -17.34 11.08
CA ALA A 5 13.01 -17.95 9.76
C ALA A 5 13.69 -19.33 9.76
N GLU A 6 14.48 -19.65 10.79
CA GLU A 6 15.04 -20.99 11.01
C GLU A 6 13.97 -22.00 11.47
N ASP A 7 12.96 -21.53 12.21
CA ASP A 7 11.91 -22.36 12.79
C ASP A 7 10.64 -22.43 11.93
N ILE A 8 10.34 -21.35 11.20
CA ILE A 8 9.09 -21.18 10.44
C ILE A 8 9.42 -20.88 8.97
N PRO A 9 8.91 -21.66 8.01
CA PRO A 9 9.10 -21.36 6.59
C PRO A 9 8.53 -20.00 6.21
N ILE A 10 9.35 -19.16 5.59
CA ILE A 10 8.92 -17.87 5.03
C ILE A 10 8.43 -18.11 3.60
N LEU A 11 7.19 -17.72 3.30
CA LEU A 11 6.58 -17.88 1.98
C LEU A 11 6.55 -16.59 1.17
N THR A 12 6.51 -15.43 1.85
CA THR A 12 6.63 -14.08 1.27
C THR A 12 7.29 -13.13 2.26
N ILE A 13 7.91 -12.09 1.73
CA ILE A 13 8.46 -10.98 2.51
C ILE A 13 7.72 -9.70 2.09
N LYS A 14 7.24 -8.93 3.05
CA LYS A 14 6.63 -7.62 2.80
C LYS A 14 7.49 -6.53 3.41
N GLY A 15 8.04 -5.65 2.57
CA GLY A 15 8.69 -4.41 2.96
C GLY A 15 7.70 -3.25 2.91
N GLY A 16 7.34 -2.68 4.06
CA GLY A 16 6.53 -1.47 4.15
C GLY A 16 7.37 -0.19 4.18
N PHE A 17 6.89 0.83 4.90
CA PHE A 17 7.71 1.97 5.25
C PHE A 17 8.81 1.54 6.23
N LEU A 18 10.07 1.65 5.81
CA LEU A 18 11.22 1.11 6.55
C LEU A 18 11.92 2.15 7.45
N GLY A 19 11.55 3.41 7.35
CA GLY A 19 11.92 4.46 8.28
C GLY A 19 13.35 5.03 8.14
N SER A 20 14.30 4.29 7.55
CA SER A 20 15.65 4.82 7.27
C SER A 20 16.40 3.96 6.24
N ALA A 21 17.46 4.50 5.66
CA ALA A 21 18.35 3.79 4.73
C ALA A 21 19.01 2.55 5.38
N GLU A 22 19.35 2.62 6.67
CA GLU A 22 19.94 1.50 7.40
C GLU A 22 18.95 0.34 7.55
N VAL A 23 17.68 0.64 7.79
CA VAL A 23 16.64 -0.40 7.87
C VAL A 23 16.36 -0.99 6.49
N VAL A 24 16.38 -0.17 5.43
CA VAL A 24 16.32 -0.66 4.05
C VAL A 24 17.46 -1.66 3.78
N ALA A 25 18.69 -1.30 4.12
CA ALA A 25 19.84 -2.17 3.95
C ALA A 25 19.73 -3.47 4.77
N ALA A 26 19.24 -3.40 6.00
CA ALA A 26 19.04 -4.57 6.84
C ALA A 26 17.94 -5.52 6.30
N VAL A 27 16.85 -4.98 5.76
CA VAL A 27 15.78 -5.78 5.13
C VAL A 27 16.26 -6.37 3.81
N ALA A 28 17.01 -5.62 3.01
CA ALA A 28 17.59 -6.12 1.77
C ALA A 28 18.61 -7.26 2.03
N ALA A 29 19.45 -7.12 3.04
CA ALA A 29 20.37 -8.18 3.46
C ALA A 29 19.61 -9.44 3.90
N PHE A 30 18.54 -9.28 4.68
CA PHE A 30 17.67 -10.41 5.06
C PHE A 30 17.02 -11.05 3.84
N ALA A 31 16.47 -10.28 2.92
CA ALA A 31 15.82 -10.80 1.71
C ALA A 31 16.81 -11.56 0.81
N SER A 32 18.10 -11.14 0.76
CA SER A 32 19.12 -11.81 -0.03
C SER A 32 19.41 -13.24 0.45
N ASP A 33 19.23 -13.52 1.74
CA ASP A 33 19.37 -14.87 2.30
C ASP A 33 18.20 -15.79 1.91
N TYR A 34 17.09 -15.19 1.46
CA TYR A 34 15.86 -15.89 1.05
C TYR A 34 15.47 -15.54 -0.40
N ALA A 35 16.43 -15.56 -1.32
CA ALA A 35 16.26 -15.13 -2.72
C ALA A 35 15.15 -15.86 -3.50
N SER A 36 14.70 -17.04 -3.05
CA SER A 36 13.57 -17.77 -3.65
C SER A 36 12.20 -17.31 -3.13
N VAL A 37 12.17 -16.48 -2.09
CA VAL A 37 10.95 -15.97 -1.47
C VAL A 37 10.58 -14.62 -2.10
N PRO A 38 9.37 -14.45 -2.65
CA PRO A 38 9.01 -13.19 -3.28
C PRO A 38 8.96 -12.06 -2.26
N LEU A 39 9.62 -10.95 -2.59
CA LEU A 39 9.58 -9.69 -1.84
C LEU A 39 8.58 -8.74 -2.47
N ILE A 40 7.61 -8.30 -1.69
CA ILE A 40 6.66 -7.24 -2.03
C ILE A 40 7.12 -5.97 -1.33
N ALA A 41 7.58 -4.97 -2.09
CA ALA A 41 8.01 -3.69 -1.55
C ALA A 41 6.92 -2.62 -1.77
N TYR A 42 6.63 -1.85 -0.71
CA TYR A 42 5.77 -0.68 -0.80
C TYR A 42 6.61 0.59 -0.81
N MET A 43 6.39 1.43 -1.82
CA MET A 43 7.02 2.75 -1.93
C MET A 43 6.09 3.82 -1.36
N PRO A 44 6.37 4.33 -0.14
CA PRO A 44 5.54 5.33 0.51
C PRO A 44 5.77 6.72 -0.09
N ASP A 45 4.82 7.63 0.14
CA ASP A 45 5.06 9.06 0.01
C ASP A 45 5.93 9.51 1.19
N LEU A 46 7.02 10.23 0.90
CA LEU A 46 7.97 10.74 1.89
C LEU A 46 8.00 12.28 1.93
N SER A 47 6.97 12.93 1.42
CA SER A 47 6.91 14.39 1.28
C SER A 47 7.06 15.18 2.60
N TRP A 48 6.97 14.50 3.75
CA TRP A 48 7.18 15.10 5.09
C TRP A 48 8.63 15.00 5.61
N TRP A 49 9.53 14.35 4.86
CA TRP A 49 10.96 14.26 5.20
C TRP A 49 11.74 15.41 4.58
N SER A 50 12.96 15.65 5.09
CA SER A 50 13.92 16.53 4.43
C SER A 50 14.44 15.90 3.13
N GLU A 51 14.85 16.73 2.17
CA GLU A 51 15.40 16.26 0.89
C GLU A 51 16.55 15.25 1.09
N GLN A 52 17.46 15.54 2.03
CA GLN A 52 18.59 14.65 2.30
C GLN A 52 18.15 13.27 2.81
N GLU A 53 17.16 13.21 3.71
CA GLU A 53 16.64 11.93 4.21
C GLU A 53 15.94 11.14 3.10
N ILE A 54 15.24 11.86 2.20
CA ILE A 54 14.60 11.24 1.03
C ILE A 54 15.66 10.65 0.11
N ASP A 55 16.70 11.40 -0.23
CA ASP A 55 17.76 10.95 -1.14
C ASP A 55 18.48 9.72 -0.58
N ASP A 56 18.91 9.76 0.68
CA ASP A 56 19.59 8.64 1.34
C ASP A 56 18.70 7.37 1.37
N TYR A 57 17.41 7.55 1.67
CA TYR A 57 16.44 6.43 1.67
C TYR A 57 16.20 5.88 0.26
N LEU A 58 16.03 6.77 -0.73
CA LEU A 58 15.79 6.38 -2.11
C LEU A 58 16.97 5.64 -2.72
N ASP A 59 18.17 6.10 -2.46
CA ASP A 59 19.38 5.46 -2.95
C ASP A 59 19.50 4.04 -2.39
N ALA A 60 19.34 3.88 -1.07
CA ALA A 60 19.32 2.56 -0.46
C ALA A 60 18.19 1.67 -1.00
N PHE A 61 16.99 2.24 -1.19
CA PHE A 61 15.83 1.52 -1.70
C PHE A 61 16.06 1.03 -3.14
N ARG A 62 16.59 1.90 -4.02
CA ARG A 62 16.89 1.59 -5.42
C ARG A 62 18.03 0.59 -5.56
N GLU A 63 19.12 0.79 -4.82
CA GLU A 63 20.34 0.00 -4.99
C GLU A 63 20.27 -1.36 -4.30
N LEU A 64 19.60 -1.45 -3.15
CA LEU A 64 19.63 -2.64 -2.32
C LEU A 64 18.33 -3.44 -2.32
N LEU A 65 17.17 -2.77 -2.28
CA LEU A 65 15.88 -3.43 -2.10
C LEU A 65 15.20 -3.77 -3.44
N LEU A 66 15.15 -2.82 -4.38
CA LEU A 66 14.48 -3.05 -5.67
C LEU A 66 15.05 -4.22 -6.47
N PRO A 67 16.37 -4.49 -6.49
CA PRO A 67 16.92 -5.65 -7.22
C PRO A 67 16.39 -7.01 -6.74
N GLN A 68 15.82 -7.06 -5.55
CA GLN A 68 15.26 -8.26 -4.93
C GLN A 68 13.72 -8.25 -4.91
N THR A 69 13.10 -7.15 -5.38
CA THR A 69 11.66 -6.93 -5.33
C THR A 69 10.96 -7.63 -6.49
N ALA A 70 10.09 -8.57 -6.18
CA ALA A 70 9.23 -9.22 -7.17
C ALA A 70 8.08 -8.29 -7.58
N VAL A 71 7.43 -7.62 -6.62
CA VAL A 71 6.31 -6.70 -6.85
C VAL A 71 6.53 -5.41 -6.10
N LEU A 72 6.58 -4.30 -6.82
CA LEU A 72 6.61 -2.95 -6.26
C LEU A 72 5.18 -2.40 -6.21
N VAL A 73 4.74 -1.96 -5.04
CA VAL A 73 3.43 -1.33 -4.82
C VAL A 73 3.63 0.15 -4.53
N GLY A 74 2.86 1.02 -5.16
CA GLY A 74 2.91 2.45 -4.86
C GLY A 74 1.81 3.26 -5.54
N ASN A 75 1.62 4.49 -5.03
CA ASN A 75 0.69 5.43 -5.63
C ASN A 75 1.27 5.98 -6.95
N ASN A 76 0.41 6.22 -7.93
CA ASN A 76 0.78 6.74 -9.25
C ASN A 76 1.64 8.02 -9.16
N ALA A 77 1.28 8.98 -8.32
CA ALA A 77 2.04 10.22 -8.19
C ALA A 77 3.44 9.97 -7.62
N THR A 78 3.54 9.15 -6.57
CA THR A 78 4.81 8.78 -5.92
C THR A 78 5.72 8.01 -6.87
N LEU A 79 5.22 6.96 -7.52
CA LEU A 79 6.01 6.15 -8.43
C LEU A 79 6.50 6.95 -9.64
N ARG A 80 5.68 7.85 -10.18
CA ARG A 80 6.10 8.74 -11.26
C ARG A 80 7.24 9.66 -10.83
N HIS A 81 7.10 10.28 -9.68
CA HIS A 81 8.11 11.19 -9.15
C HIS A 81 9.47 10.50 -8.93
N TRP A 82 9.46 9.23 -8.52
CA TRP A 82 10.66 8.54 -8.10
C TRP A 82 11.32 7.67 -9.19
N LEU A 83 10.52 7.15 -10.13
CA LEU A 83 11.02 6.25 -11.17
C LEU A 83 11.24 6.95 -12.50
N LEU A 84 10.51 8.04 -12.77
CA LEU A 84 10.63 8.72 -14.07
C LEU A 84 11.50 9.98 -13.94
N PRO A 85 12.35 10.27 -14.93
CA PRO A 85 13.10 11.51 -14.97
C PRO A 85 12.17 12.74 -14.98
N GLU A 86 12.61 13.85 -14.42
CA GLU A 86 11.85 15.11 -14.39
C GLU A 86 11.40 15.60 -15.76
N SER A 87 12.18 15.31 -16.81
CA SER A 87 11.85 15.61 -18.20
C SER A 87 10.65 14.83 -18.73
N THR A 88 10.27 13.74 -18.08
CA THR A 88 9.11 12.89 -18.41
C THR A 88 7.88 13.24 -17.58
N THR A 89 7.73 14.48 -17.14
CA THR A 89 6.51 14.99 -16.52
C THR A 89 5.29 14.92 -17.46
N ASP A 90 5.32 13.99 -18.40
CA ASP A 90 4.20 13.70 -19.25
C ASP A 90 3.08 13.15 -18.39
N ARG A 91 2.00 13.93 -18.28
CA ARG A 91 0.77 13.59 -17.54
C ARG A 91 0.12 12.30 -18.01
N HIS A 92 0.70 11.66 -19.05
CA HIS A 92 0.20 10.48 -19.73
C HIS A 92 1.03 9.21 -19.49
N ALA A 93 2.05 9.22 -18.59
CA ALA A 93 2.79 8.00 -18.28
C ALA A 93 1.84 6.93 -17.74
N ARG A 94 1.80 5.77 -18.42
CA ARG A 94 0.95 4.63 -18.09
C ARG A 94 1.64 3.72 -17.09
N ALA A 95 0.88 2.82 -16.46
CA ALA A 95 1.43 1.84 -15.52
C ALA A 95 2.56 1.00 -16.12
N ALA A 96 2.47 0.64 -17.40
CA ALA A 96 3.53 -0.06 -18.11
C ALA A 96 4.84 0.76 -18.27
N ASP A 97 4.76 2.09 -18.30
CA ASP A 97 5.96 2.95 -18.36
C ASP A 97 6.67 2.94 -17.00
N LEU A 98 5.90 2.96 -15.90
CA LEU A 98 6.42 2.81 -14.54
C LEU A 98 7.02 1.43 -14.32
N ALA A 99 6.38 0.37 -14.83
CA ALA A 99 6.91 -0.98 -14.77
C ALA A 99 8.23 -1.13 -15.56
N ARG A 100 8.37 -0.46 -16.72
CA ARG A 100 9.63 -0.43 -17.47
C ARG A 100 10.74 0.28 -16.69
N ALA A 101 10.44 1.43 -16.10
CA ALA A 101 11.41 2.14 -15.28
C ALA A 101 11.82 1.33 -14.03
N ALA A 102 10.88 0.67 -13.37
CA ALA A 102 11.17 -0.19 -12.22
C ALA A 102 12.00 -1.43 -12.63
N ALA A 103 11.82 -1.95 -13.84
CA ALA A 103 12.58 -3.08 -14.36
C ALA A 103 14.07 -2.77 -14.55
N GLU A 104 14.44 -1.50 -14.75
CA GLU A 104 15.85 -1.07 -14.76
C GLU A 104 16.55 -1.34 -13.43
N TYR A 105 15.79 -1.43 -12.35
CA TYR A 105 16.26 -1.79 -11.00
C TYR A 105 16.02 -3.27 -10.65
N GLY A 106 15.52 -4.10 -11.58
CA GLY A 106 15.30 -5.53 -11.37
C GLY A 106 13.88 -5.93 -10.96
N VAL A 107 12.95 -4.99 -10.82
CA VAL A 107 11.56 -5.26 -10.43
C VAL A 107 10.78 -5.94 -11.56
N SER A 108 10.11 -7.06 -11.26
CA SER A 108 9.36 -7.81 -12.28
C SER A 108 7.97 -7.24 -12.54
N TYR A 109 7.27 -6.77 -11.50
CA TYR A 109 5.89 -6.29 -11.57
C TYR A 109 5.68 -5.04 -10.73
N VAL A 110 4.76 -4.16 -11.15
CA VAL A 110 4.38 -2.96 -10.40
C VAL A 110 2.85 -2.92 -10.23
N VAL A 111 2.39 -2.69 -9.02
CA VAL A 111 1.00 -2.35 -8.73
C VAL A 111 0.92 -0.84 -8.52
N VAL A 112 0.34 -0.15 -9.48
CA VAL A 112 0.15 1.31 -9.46
C VAL A 112 -1.25 1.60 -8.96
N THR A 113 -1.37 2.31 -7.85
CA THR A 113 -2.65 2.70 -7.27
C THR A 113 -2.98 4.17 -7.52
N GLY A 114 -4.26 4.52 -7.47
CA GLY A 114 -4.69 5.92 -7.53
C GLY A 114 -4.45 6.59 -8.90
N VAL A 115 -4.55 5.85 -9.98
CA VAL A 115 -4.51 6.38 -11.35
C VAL A 115 -5.81 7.15 -11.61
N PRO A 116 -5.77 8.47 -11.89
CA PRO A 116 -6.98 9.24 -12.18
C PRO A 116 -7.69 8.71 -13.43
N MET A 117 -8.98 8.45 -13.32
CA MET A 117 -9.84 8.01 -14.43
C MET A 117 -10.93 9.03 -14.73
N ALA A 118 -11.71 8.80 -15.79
CA ALA A 118 -12.86 9.63 -16.12
C ALA A 118 -13.96 9.44 -15.05
N GLY A 119 -14.66 10.52 -14.73
CA GLY A 119 -15.59 10.54 -13.61
C GLY A 119 -14.85 10.62 -12.27
N ASP A 120 -15.54 10.27 -11.20
CA ASP A 120 -14.95 10.28 -9.84
C ASP A 120 -14.42 8.88 -9.48
N GLN A 121 -13.54 8.33 -10.35
CA GLN A 121 -12.96 7.00 -10.20
C GLN A 121 -11.44 7.04 -10.13
N LEU A 122 -10.89 6.08 -9.40
CA LEU A 122 -9.46 5.81 -9.30
C LEU A 122 -9.17 4.39 -9.83
N GLY A 123 -8.28 4.31 -10.81
CA GLY A 123 -7.78 3.05 -11.35
C GLY A 123 -6.63 2.50 -10.51
N ASN A 124 -6.57 1.17 -10.43
CA ASN A 124 -5.44 0.45 -9.85
C ASN A 124 -4.99 -0.59 -10.89
N VAL A 125 -3.71 -0.63 -11.20
CA VAL A 125 -3.19 -1.38 -12.34
C VAL A 125 -2.00 -2.23 -11.91
N LEU A 126 -2.06 -3.54 -12.18
CA LEU A 126 -0.90 -4.41 -12.20
C LEU A 126 -0.26 -4.36 -13.59
N ALA A 127 1.01 -4.05 -13.66
CA ALA A 127 1.75 -4.00 -14.90
C ALA A 127 3.07 -4.77 -14.83
N SER A 128 3.45 -5.34 -15.97
CA SER A 128 4.81 -5.77 -16.27
C SER A 128 5.46 -4.74 -17.24
N PRO A 129 6.77 -4.82 -17.49
CA PRO A 129 7.44 -3.96 -18.49
C PRO A 129 6.83 -4.05 -19.90
N GLN A 130 6.15 -5.15 -20.21
CA GLN A 130 5.58 -5.44 -21.54
C GLN A 130 4.12 -5.01 -21.66
N ALA A 131 3.33 -5.14 -20.58
CA ALA A 131 1.88 -4.94 -20.63
C ALA A 131 1.26 -4.64 -19.27
N GLU A 132 0.08 -4.03 -19.30
CA GLU A 132 -0.85 -4.01 -18.18
C GLU A 132 -1.54 -5.39 -18.09
N LEU A 133 -1.46 -6.03 -16.93
CA LEU A 133 -1.92 -7.41 -16.73
C LEU A 133 -3.29 -7.47 -16.08
N HIS A 134 -3.60 -6.50 -15.20
CA HIS A 134 -4.88 -6.37 -14.52
C HIS A 134 -5.17 -4.90 -14.27
N SER A 135 -6.44 -4.51 -14.38
CA SER A 135 -6.88 -3.16 -14.05
C SER A 135 -8.24 -3.22 -13.36
N GLN A 136 -8.38 -2.52 -12.25
CA GLN A 136 -9.60 -2.42 -11.48
C GLN A 136 -9.80 -0.97 -11.04
N SER A 137 -11.03 -0.47 -11.15
CA SER A 137 -11.36 0.90 -10.74
C SER A 137 -12.39 0.88 -9.63
N PHE A 138 -12.26 1.84 -8.72
CA PHE A 138 -13.18 2.05 -7.61
C PHE A 138 -13.61 3.51 -7.57
N GLU A 139 -14.74 3.76 -6.94
CA GLU A 139 -15.20 5.11 -6.66
C GLU A 139 -14.20 5.81 -5.72
N ARG A 140 -13.97 7.09 -5.99
CA ARG A 140 -13.08 7.88 -5.15
C ARG A 140 -13.77 8.24 -3.84
N ILE A 141 -13.23 7.79 -2.74
CA ILE A 141 -13.67 8.18 -1.41
C ILE A 141 -13.12 9.58 -1.10
N ASP A 142 -13.99 10.52 -0.74
CA ASP A 142 -13.59 11.89 -0.37
C ASP A 142 -13.00 11.94 1.05
N ALA A 143 -11.98 11.13 1.28
CA ALA A 143 -11.24 11.07 2.53
C ALA A 143 -9.76 10.74 2.29
N GLY A 144 -8.89 11.32 3.10
CA GLY A 144 -7.48 10.96 3.13
C GLY A 144 -7.25 9.84 4.15
N PHE A 145 -6.79 8.68 3.69
CA PHE A 145 -6.51 7.52 4.54
C PHE A 145 -5.02 7.40 4.87
N LEU A 146 -4.74 6.87 6.07
CA LEU A 146 -3.41 6.44 6.49
C LEU A 146 -3.24 4.94 6.25
N GLY A 147 -2.09 4.55 5.67
CA GLY A 147 -1.68 3.16 5.59
C GLY A 147 -2.37 2.32 4.51
N ALA A 148 -3.15 2.90 3.60
CA ALA A 148 -3.83 2.16 2.52
C ALA A 148 -2.85 1.30 1.68
N GLY A 149 -1.69 1.85 1.31
CA GLY A 149 -0.67 1.12 0.56
C GLY A 149 -0.01 -0.01 1.36
N ASP A 150 0.17 0.18 2.67
CA ASP A 150 0.65 -0.87 3.56
C ASP A 150 -0.37 -2.00 3.72
N ILE A 151 -1.67 -1.68 3.80
CA ILE A 151 -2.74 -2.67 3.84
C ILE A 151 -2.77 -3.49 2.54
N LEU A 152 -2.75 -2.81 1.39
CA LEU A 152 -2.74 -3.48 0.08
C LEU A 152 -1.55 -4.43 -0.06
N SER A 153 -0.35 -3.94 0.22
CA SER A 153 0.87 -4.75 0.08
C SER A 153 0.92 -5.91 1.08
N ALA A 154 0.31 -5.77 2.27
CA ALA A 154 0.20 -6.84 3.24
C ALA A 154 -0.82 -7.91 2.80
N ALA A 155 -1.99 -7.50 2.30
CA ALA A 155 -2.99 -8.41 1.76
C ALA A 155 -2.44 -9.19 0.55
N LEU A 156 -1.79 -8.50 -0.38
CA LEU A 156 -1.13 -9.12 -1.52
C LEU A 156 -0.09 -10.15 -1.09
N ALA A 157 0.77 -9.81 -0.13
CA ALA A 157 1.78 -10.72 0.40
C ALA A 157 1.15 -11.98 1.03
N ALA A 158 0.06 -11.82 1.78
CA ALA A 158 -0.67 -12.91 2.41
C ALA A 158 -1.28 -13.85 1.35
N LEU A 159 -1.93 -13.31 0.33
CA LEU A 159 -2.52 -14.09 -0.77
C LEU A 159 -1.46 -14.86 -1.57
N LEU A 160 -0.33 -14.23 -1.88
CA LEU A 160 0.80 -14.91 -2.54
C LEU A 160 1.38 -16.02 -1.66
N ALA A 161 1.43 -15.83 -0.33
CA ALA A 161 1.89 -16.84 0.61
C ALA A 161 0.97 -18.09 0.64
N THR A 162 -0.31 -17.93 0.34
CA THR A 162 -1.26 -19.06 0.21
C THR A 162 -1.21 -19.75 -1.16
N GLY A 163 -0.40 -19.22 -2.09
CA GLY A 163 -0.20 -19.80 -3.42
C GLY A 163 -1.14 -19.29 -4.50
N SER A 164 -1.84 -18.18 -4.25
CA SER A 164 -2.68 -17.53 -5.27
C SER A 164 -1.83 -17.04 -6.45
N ASP A 165 -2.40 -17.06 -7.66
CA ASP A 165 -1.79 -16.42 -8.82
C ASP A 165 -1.67 -14.90 -8.60
N LEU A 166 -0.61 -14.28 -9.14
CA LEU A 166 -0.35 -12.85 -8.92
C LEU A 166 -1.52 -11.95 -9.34
N THR A 167 -2.14 -12.24 -10.48
CA THR A 167 -3.25 -11.44 -11.01
C THR A 167 -4.49 -11.55 -10.13
N GLU A 168 -4.81 -12.76 -9.68
CA GLU A 168 -5.90 -13.04 -8.75
C GLU A 168 -5.62 -12.38 -7.40
N ALA A 169 -4.41 -12.56 -6.86
CA ALA A 169 -4.00 -11.98 -5.58
C ALA A 169 -4.10 -10.44 -5.58
N VAL A 170 -3.72 -9.78 -6.68
CA VAL A 170 -3.86 -8.33 -6.81
C VAL A 170 -5.33 -7.92 -6.84
N GLY A 171 -6.18 -8.63 -7.60
CA GLY A 171 -7.62 -8.35 -7.65
C GLY A 171 -8.29 -8.49 -6.28
N GLU A 172 -8.02 -9.58 -5.56
CA GLU A 172 -8.56 -9.82 -4.22
C GLU A 172 -8.04 -8.82 -3.19
N ALA A 173 -6.74 -8.49 -3.23
CA ALA A 173 -6.15 -7.50 -2.32
C ALA A 173 -6.74 -6.10 -2.54
N LEU A 174 -7.04 -5.73 -3.79
CA LEU A 174 -7.68 -4.47 -4.12
C LEU A 174 -9.13 -4.42 -3.63
N LEU A 175 -9.89 -5.50 -3.80
CA LEU A 175 -11.27 -5.61 -3.27
C LEU A 175 -11.30 -5.52 -1.75
N TYR A 176 -10.38 -6.23 -1.09
CA TYR A 176 -10.23 -6.14 0.37
C TYR A 176 -9.92 -4.72 0.82
N LEU A 177 -8.98 -4.04 0.12
CA LEU A 177 -8.65 -2.66 0.45
C LEU A 177 -9.85 -1.74 0.28
N ASP A 178 -10.58 -1.83 -0.84
CA ASP A 178 -11.74 -1.00 -1.13
C ASP A 178 -12.78 -1.10 0.00
N GLN A 179 -13.15 -2.32 0.38
CA GLN A 179 -14.09 -2.55 1.49
C GLN A 179 -13.55 -2.05 2.84
N ALA A 180 -12.26 -2.25 3.11
CA ALA A 180 -11.65 -1.74 4.34
C ALA A 180 -11.64 -0.19 4.40
N LEU A 181 -11.57 0.48 3.25
CA LEU A 181 -11.65 1.94 3.16
C LEU A 181 -13.10 2.43 3.29
N ASP A 182 -14.06 1.75 2.67
CA ASP A 182 -15.50 2.08 2.76
C ASP A 182 -16.02 2.03 4.20
N HIS A 183 -15.55 1.05 4.98
CA HIS A 183 -15.84 0.93 6.41
C HIS A 183 -14.87 1.71 7.30
N GLY A 184 -14.02 2.54 6.69
CA GLY A 184 -13.02 3.32 7.41
C GLY A 184 -13.63 4.37 8.32
N PHE A 185 -12.94 4.74 9.37
CA PHE A 185 -13.39 5.70 10.36
C PHE A 185 -12.30 6.71 10.71
N ARG A 186 -12.68 7.82 11.30
CA ARG A 186 -11.77 8.84 11.81
C ARG A 186 -11.65 8.73 13.33
N PRO A 187 -10.51 8.28 13.88
CA PRO A 187 -10.34 8.20 15.33
C PRO A 187 -10.17 9.57 15.99
N GLY A 188 -10.08 10.65 15.21
CA GLY A 188 -9.91 12.01 15.67
C GLY A 188 -9.96 13.01 14.52
N MET A 189 -9.31 14.17 14.66
CA MET A 189 -9.31 15.24 13.65
C MET A 189 -8.35 14.99 12.47
N GLY A 190 -7.60 13.88 12.49
CA GLY A 190 -6.63 13.52 11.46
C GLY A 190 -7.24 12.80 10.25
N ARG A 191 -6.38 12.10 9.52
CA ARG A 191 -6.79 11.25 8.39
C ARG A 191 -7.61 10.06 8.89
N ALA A 192 -8.43 9.50 8.00
CA ALA A 192 -9.18 8.28 8.27
C ALA A 192 -8.24 7.06 8.35
N VAL A 193 -8.70 6.04 9.02
CA VAL A 193 -8.05 4.72 9.12
C VAL A 193 -9.01 3.70 8.53
N ALA A 194 -8.50 2.80 7.70
CA ALA A 194 -9.29 1.71 7.14
C ALA A 194 -9.69 0.71 8.22
N ASP A 195 -10.94 0.24 8.18
CA ASP A 195 -11.37 -0.88 9.03
C ASP A 195 -10.91 -2.19 8.41
N ARG A 196 -9.89 -2.79 8.99
CA ARG A 196 -9.32 -4.06 8.56
C ARG A 196 -10.10 -5.28 9.03
N LEU A 197 -11.11 -5.08 9.87
CA LEU A 197 -11.95 -6.11 10.45
C LEU A 197 -13.44 -5.91 10.10
N PHE A 198 -13.71 -5.20 8.99
CA PHE A 198 -15.07 -4.87 8.58
C PHE A 198 -16.03 -6.09 8.53
N TRP A 199 -15.52 -7.26 8.14
CA TRP A 199 -16.31 -8.50 8.13
C TRP A 199 -16.73 -8.98 9.52
N ALA A 200 -15.94 -8.69 10.56
CA ALA A 200 -16.26 -9.10 11.94
C ALA A 200 -17.34 -8.21 12.57
N SER A 201 -17.52 -6.99 12.06
CA SER A 201 -18.57 -6.07 12.53
C SER A 201 -19.94 -6.39 11.93
N ALA A 202 -19.99 -6.97 10.72
CA ALA A 202 -21.24 -7.35 10.05
C ALA A 202 -21.99 -8.48 10.76
N GLU A 203 -21.32 -9.34 11.53
CA GLU A 203 -21.96 -10.41 12.31
C GLU A 203 -22.65 -9.90 13.58
N ALA A 204 -22.29 -8.71 14.06
CA ALA A 204 -22.88 -8.14 15.28
C ALA A 204 -24.25 -7.47 15.05
N ASP A 205 -24.56 -7.11 13.79
CA ASP A 205 -25.81 -6.41 13.44
C ASP A 205 -26.98 -7.36 13.13
N ASP A 206 -26.72 -8.68 12.97
CA ASP A 206 -27.77 -9.66 12.61
C ASP A 206 -28.46 -10.32 13.84
N ASP A 207 -27.95 -10.11 15.05
CA ASP A 207 -28.50 -10.70 16.28
C ASP A 207 -29.40 -9.75 17.12
N GLY A 208 -29.84 -8.62 16.60
CA GLY A 208 -30.64 -7.69 17.42
C GLY A 208 -31.31 -6.55 16.68
N ALA A 209 -32.31 -6.86 15.87
CA ALA A 209 -33.23 -5.82 15.39
C ALA A 209 -34.22 -5.45 16.48
N ASP A 210 -34.01 -4.30 17.16
CA ASP A 210 -35.10 -3.40 17.53
C ASP A 210 -34.56 -1.97 17.76
N ASP A 211 -35.04 -1.07 16.92
CA ASP A 211 -35.16 0.38 17.05
C ASP A 211 -34.06 1.15 17.85
N ALA A 212 -32.91 1.36 17.24
CA ALA A 212 -32.10 2.55 17.54
C ALA A 212 -31.40 3.03 16.26
N ALA A 213 -31.65 4.29 15.91
CA ALA A 213 -31.09 4.96 14.75
C ALA A 213 -29.59 4.71 14.64
N SER A 214 -29.15 4.23 13.49
CA SER A 214 -27.73 4.05 13.14
C SER A 214 -26.99 5.37 13.37
N PRO A 215 -25.92 5.38 14.16
CA PRO A 215 -25.06 6.55 14.21
C PRO A 215 -24.36 6.70 12.86
N ASP A 216 -24.45 7.89 12.29
CA ASP A 216 -23.70 8.34 11.14
C ASP A 216 -22.21 8.02 11.36
N PRO A 217 -21.51 7.24 10.52
CA PRO A 217 -20.12 6.84 10.72
C PRO A 217 -19.11 8.01 10.76
N LEU A 218 -19.61 9.24 10.58
CA LEU A 218 -18.81 10.47 10.65
C LEU A 218 -19.13 11.34 11.88
N ILE A 219 -19.67 10.79 12.97
CA ILE A 219 -20.05 11.60 14.14
C ILE A 219 -18.82 12.00 14.96
N ASP A 220 -18.71 13.31 15.08
CA ASP A 220 -17.90 14.10 16.01
C ASP A 220 -18.03 13.60 17.47
N ILE A 221 -16.95 13.11 18.05
CA ILE A 221 -16.94 12.78 19.49
C ILE A 221 -16.74 14.09 20.26
N PRO A 222 -17.69 14.51 21.14
CA PRO A 222 -17.51 15.73 21.93
C PRO A 222 -16.38 15.55 22.94
N HIS A 223 -15.49 16.53 22.99
CA HIS A 223 -14.39 16.62 23.96
C HIS A 223 -14.89 16.76 25.39
N PRO A 224 -14.47 15.89 26.33
CA PRO A 224 -14.61 16.13 27.75
C PRO A 224 -13.33 16.72 28.35
N PHE A 225 -12.92 17.93 27.94
CA PHE A 225 -11.96 18.72 28.71
C PHE A 225 -12.12 20.20 28.35
N ASN A 226 -13.10 20.82 28.96
CA ASN A 226 -13.04 22.22 29.28
C ASN A 226 -13.50 22.37 30.74
N GLU A 227 -12.55 22.66 31.57
CA GLU A 227 -12.63 23.45 32.82
C GLU A 227 -11.49 23.06 33.73
N THR A 228 -10.50 23.91 33.84
CA THR A 228 -10.17 24.50 35.15
C THR A 228 -9.32 25.73 34.98
N LYS A 229 -9.88 26.81 35.44
CA LYS A 229 -9.20 28.03 35.84
C LYS A 229 -8.16 27.74 36.95
N HIS A 230 -6.97 28.24 36.80
CA HIS A 230 -6.27 29.17 37.71
C HIS A 230 -4.92 29.51 37.10
#